data_b33fc2b9470c1c01465127d55bae346b
#
_entry.id   b33fc2b9470c1c01465127d55bae346b
#
_cell.length_a   1.000
_cell.length_b   1.000
_cell.length_c   1.000
_cell.angle_alpha   90.00
_cell.angle_beta   90.00
_cell.angle_gamma   90.00
#
_symmetry.space_group_name_H-M   'P 1'
#
loop_
_entity.id
_entity.type
_entity.pdbx_description
1 polymer ?
#
loop_
_entity_poly.entity_id
_entity_poly.type
_entity_poly.pdbx_seq_one_letter_code
_entity_poly.pdbx_strand_id
1 'polypeptide(L)'
;MKRPSIVLLCLTALSLPSFASAAPSPPAGHVTGVGGIFFKAKDPKALAAWYRDVLGMPVEAWGGAALHYDAPKHPATLAWNAFPATTDYFAPSTSGLMINYAVDDMNAMLARLQAKGVTVIKRDDHDPNGRFAWILDPEGNKVELWEPKR
;
A
#
# COMPACT_ATOMS: atom_id res chain seq x y z
N MET A 1 51.39 42.82 42.25
CA MET A 1 50.67 42.35 41.04
C MET A 1 49.73 41.21 41.47
N LYS A 2 48.41 41.51 41.58
CA LYS A 2 47.36 40.55 41.98
C LYS A 2 46.72 39.97 40.71
N ARG A 3 46.71 38.62 40.58
CA ARG A 3 46.07 37.91 39.46
C ARG A 3 44.59 37.74 39.74
N PRO A 4 43.64 37.98 38.84
CA PRO A 4 42.26 37.69 39.03
C PRO A 4 41.98 36.20 38.79
N SER A 5 41.27 35.59 39.76
CA SER A 5 40.72 34.23 39.63
C SER A 5 39.46 34.27 38.76
N ILE A 6 39.49 33.52 37.68
CA ILE A 6 38.33 33.31 36.81
C ILE A 6 37.50 32.15 37.40
N VAL A 7 36.30 32.46 37.90
CA VAL A 7 35.33 31.45 38.32
C VAL A 7 34.55 30.98 37.08
N LEU A 8 34.82 29.73 36.68
CA LEU A 8 34.10 29.08 35.59
C LEU A 8 32.72 28.57 36.11
N LEU A 9 31.66 29.24 35.71
CA LEU A 9 30.30 28.86 36.07
C LEU A 9 29.82 27.74 35.10
N CYS A 10 29.83 26.49 35.57
CA CYS A 10 29.25 25.37 34.80
C CYS A 10 27.71 25.43 34.84
N LEU A 11 27.08 25.87 33.76
CA LEU A 11 25.64 25.71 33.59
C LEU A 11 25.36 24.24 33.23
N THR A 12 24.83 23.46 34.15
CA THR A 12 24.26 22.15 33.88
C THR A 12 22.85 22.34 33.32
N ALA A 13 22.68 22.11 32.03
CA ALA A 13 21.35 22.06 31.40
C ALA A 13 20.61 20.80 31.89
N LEU A 14 19.58 20.98 32.72
CA LEU A 14 18.63 19.93 33.05
C LEU A 14 17.76 19.64 31.83
N SER A 15 18.01 18.54 31.11
CA SER A 15 17.10 18.02 30.09
C SER A 15 15.89 17.36 30.78
N LEU A 16 14.72 18.00 30.70
CA LEU A 16 13.46 17.40 31.12
C LEU A 16 13.09 16.27 30.16
N PRO A 17 12.69 15.09 30.67
CA PRO A 17 12.20 14.02 29.81
C PRO A 17 10.88 14.44 29.15
N SER A 18 10.86 14.43 27.81
CA SER A 18 9.64 14.63 27.02
C SER A 18 8.75 13.40 27.20
N PHE A 19 7.70 13.47 28.00
CA PHE A 19 6.68 12.43 28.05
C PHE A 19 5.85 12.54 26.76
N ALA A 20 6.17 11.70 25.75
CA ALA A 20 5.28 11.49 24.64
C ALA A 20 3.99 10.85 25.17
N SER A 21 2.89 11.60 25.19
CA SER A 21 1.57 11.06 25.53
C SER A 21 1.21 10.01 24.50
N ALA A 22 1.15 8.74 24.89
CA ALA A 22 0.65 7.68 24.04
C ALA A 22 -0.83 7.98 23.69
N ALA A 23 -1.18 7.89 22.41
CA ALA A 23 -2.57 8.02 22.00
C ALA A 23 -3.43 6.98 22.75
N PRO A 24 -4.66 7.31 23.15
CA PRO A 24 -5.51 6.36 23.85
C PRO A 24 -5.76 5.13 22.97
N SER A 25 -5.68 3.94 23.56
CA SER A 25 -5.99 2.70 22.86
C SER A 25 -7.45 2.72 22.38
N PRO A 26 -7.74 2.26 21.18
CA PRO A 26 -9.12 2.19 20.70
C PRO A 26 -9.95 1.25 21.57
N PRO A 27 -11.28 1.48 21.68
CA PRO A 27 -12.17 0.64 22.49
C PRO A 27 -12.22 -0.79 21.95
N ALA A 28 -12.50 -1.78 22.81
CA ALA A 28 -12.75 -3.15 22.38
C ALA A 28 -13.91 -3.22 21.40
N GLY A 29 -13.87 -4.18 20.43
CA GLY A 29 -14.89 -4.34 19.40
C GLY A 29 -14.81 -3.32 18.25
N HIS A 30 -13.64 -2.72 18.01
CA HIS A 30 -13.39 -1.84 16.87
C HIS A 30 -12.86 -2.61 15.65
N VAL A 31 -12.94 -1.99 14.45
CA VAL A 31 -12.35 -2.50 13.21
C VAL A 31 -10.82 -2.45 13.32
N THR A 32 -10.15 -3.58 13.10
CA THR A 32 -8.69 -3.71 13.18
C THR A 32 -8.00 -3.73 11.81
N GLY A 33 -8.77 -3.94 10.72
CA GLY A 33 -8.25 -4.00 9.37
C GLY A 33 -9.25 -4.57 8.38
N VAL A 34 -8.83 -4.74 7.14
CA VAL A 34 -9.60 -5.41 6.10
C VAL A 34 -9.27 -6.91 6.14
N GLY A 35 -10.28 -7.74 6.46
CA GLY A 35 -10.14 -9.19 6.54
C GLY A 35 -10.24 -9.90 5.21
N GLY A 36 -10.81 -9.25 4.19
CA GLY A 36 -10.93 -9.80 2.84
C GLY A 36 -11.56 -8.82 1.86
N ILE A 37 -11.29 -9.04 0.57
CA ILE A 37 -11.84 -8.28 -0.54
C ILE A 37 -12.59 -9.27 -1.43
N PHE A 38 -13.87 -9.02 -1.69
CA PHE A 38 -14.73 -9.89 -2.48
C PHE A 38 -15.45 -9.07 -3.54
N PHE A 39 -15.48 -9.59 -4.77
CA PHE A 39 -16.16 -8.95 -5.88
C PHE A 39 -16.82 -10.00 -6.78
N LYS A 40 -17.81 -9.58 -7.57
CA LYS A 40 -18.49 -10.45 -8.52
C LYS A 40 -17.69 -10.48 -9.82
N ALA A 41 -17.56 -11.67 -10.41
CA ALA A 41 -16.91 -11.90 -11.69
C ALA A 41 -17.84 -12.64 -12.65
N LYS A 42 -17.76 -12.36 -13.94
CA LYS A 42 -18.50 -13.09 -14.98
C LYS A 42 -17.98 -14.52 -15.10
N ASP A 43 -16.64 -14.68 -15.09
CA ASP A 43 -15.98 -15.97 -15.05
C ASP A 43 -14.92 -15.98 -13.91
N PRO A 44 -15.34 -16.39 -12.70
CA PRO A 44 -14.42 -16.40 -11.54
C PRO A 44 -13.19 -17.26 -11.72
N LYS A 45 -13.30 -18.39 -12.47
CA LYS A 45 -12.16 -19.29 -12.70
C LYS A 45 -11.13 -18.67 -13.63
N ALA A 46 -11.58 -18.09 -14.74
CA ALA A 46 -10.69 -17.41 -15.69
C ALA A 46 -10.04 -16.20 -15.05
N LEU A 47 -10.79 -15.43 -14.27
CA LEU A 47 -10.26 -14.25 -13.57
C LEU A 47 -9.20 -14.65 -12.52
N ALA A 48 -9.47 -15.66 -11.69
CA ALA A 48 -8.52 -16.16 -10.71
C ALA A 48 -7.23 -16.68 -11.36
N ALA A 49 -7.34 -17.40 -12.48
CA ALA A 49 -6.20 -17.85 -13.24
C ALA A 49 -5.36 -16.66 -13.78
N TRP A 50 -6.01 -15.61 -14.27
CA TRP A 50 -5.30 -14.41 -14.71
C TRP A 50 -4.54 -13.72 -13.57
N TYR A 51 -5.16 -13.54 -12.39
CA TYR A 51 -4.49 -12.96 -11.23
C TYR A 51 -3.27 -13.79 -10.79
N ARG A 52 -3.39 -15.13 -10.83
CA ARG A 52 -2.26 -16.03 -10.55
C ARG A 52 -1.14 -15.88 -11.58
N ASP A 53 -1.47 -15.95 -12.87
CA ASP A 53 -0.48 -16.10 -13.94
C ASP A 53 0.16 -14.76 -14.35
N VAL A 54 -0.58 -13.67 -14.19
CA VAL A 54 -0.12 -12.31 -14.54
C VAL A 54 0.44 -11.58 -13.32
N LEU A 55 -0.32 -11.51 -12.23
CA LEU A 55 0.07 -10.74 -11.04
C LEU A 55 0.88 -11.58 -10.03
N GLY A 56 0.95 -12.90 -10.20
CA GLY A 56 1.65 -13.77 -9.27
C GLY A 56 0.90 -13.95 -7.94
N MET A 57 -0.42 -13.76 -7.94
CA MET A 57 -1.24 -13.95 -6.76
C MET A 57 -1.24 -15.43 -6.36
N PRO A 58 -1.05 -15.79 -5.08
CA PRO A 58 -1.03 -17.17 -4.61
C PRO A 58 -2.44 -17.75 -4.55
N VAL A 59 -3.06 -17.96 -5.74
CA VAL A 59 -4.41 -18.53 -5.84
C VAL A 59 -4.39 -20.01 -5.45
N GLU A 60 -5.26 -20.36 -4.52
CA GLU A 60 -5.39 -21.68 -3.95
C GLU A 60 -6.51 -22.51 -4.62
N ALA A 61 -6.60 -23.81 -4.25
CA ALA A 61 -7.54 -24.76 -4.85
C ALA A 61 -9.03 -24.37 -4.66
N TRP A 62 -9.35 -23.58 -3.64
CA TRP A 62 -10.71 -23.08 -3.40
C TRP A 62 -11.10 -21.89 -4.31
N GLY A 63 -10.16 -21.41 -5.15
CA GLY A 63 -10.42 -20.39 -6.17
C GLY A 63 -10.16 -18.95 -5.73
N GLY A 64 -9.68 -18.72 -4.53
CA GLY A 64 -9.25 -17.42 -4.01
C GLY A 64 -7.80 -17.46 -3.53
N ALA A 65 -7.36 -16.39 -2.86
CA ALA A 65 -6.01 -16.28 -2.31
C ALA A 65 -6.03 -15.78 -0.87
N ALA A 66 -5.13 -16.33 -0.04
CA ALA A 66 -4.82 -15.76 1.26
C ALA A 66 -3.51 -14.98 1.16
N LEU A 67 -3.59 -13.67 1.38
CA LEU A 67 -2.42 -12.78 1.41
C LEU A 67 -1.98 -12.59 2.85
N HIS A 68 -0.76 -12.98 3.16
CA HIS A 68 -0.20 -12.89 4.51
C HIS A 68 0.55 -11.57 4.69
N TYR A 69 0.27 -10.86 5.78
CA TYR A 69 0.91 -9.59 6.11
C TYR A 69 2.33 -9.73 6.69
N ASP A 70 2.80 -10.95 6.87
CA ASP A 70 4.16 -11.29 7.29
C ASP A 70 5.17 -11.39 6.13
N ALA A 71 4.70 -11.21 4.89
CA ALA A 71 5.58 -11.22 3.72
C ALA A 71 6.65 -10.13 3.82
N PRO A 72 7.93 -10.44 3.53
CA PRO A 72 8.99 -9.45 3.47
C PRO A 72 8.60 -8.31 2.52
N LYS A 73 8.83 -7.07 2.97
CA LYS A 73 8.52 -5.86 2.17
C LYS A 73 7.03 -5.51 2.03
N HIS A 74 6.13 -6.23 2.69
CA HIS A 74 4.74 -5.80 2.77
C HIS A 74 4.64 -4.47 3.55
N PRO A 75 3.87 -3.48 3.07
CA PRO A 75 3.65 -2.24 3.83
C PRO A 75 2.89 -2.53 5.13
N ALA A 76 3.30 -1.90 6.22
CA ALA A 76 2.62 -2.03 7.51
C ALA A 76 1.25 -1.37 7.55
N THR A 77 0.88 -0.60 6.50
CA THR A 77 -0.34 0.20 6.44
C THR A 77 -1.19 -0.23 5.26
N LEU A 78 -2.49 -0.38 5.49
CA LEU A 78 -3.50 -0.50 4.46
C LEU A 78 -4.21 0.86 4.33
N ALA A 79 -4.20 1.46 3.13
CA ALA A 79 -4.94 2.67 2.85
C ALA A 79 -6.41 2.33 2.51
N TRP A 80 -7.33 3.03 3.16
CA TRP A 80 -8.75 2.99 2.83
C TRP A 80 -9.22 4.42 2.53
N ASN A 81 -9.92 4.61 1.41
CA ASN A 81 -10.44 5.92 1.03
C ASN A 81 -11.79 5.79 0.32
N ALA A 82 -12.68 6.73 0.61
CA ALA A 82 -13.94 6.90 -0.11
C ALA A 82 -13.81 8.09 -1.07
N PHE A 83 -14.02 7.83 -2.36
CA PHE A 83 -14.01 8.85 -3.40
C PHE A 83 -15.44 9.38 -3.67
N PRO A 84 -15.59 10.64 -4.13
CA PRO A 84 -16.87 11.14 -4.61
C PRO A 84 -17.44 10.23 -5.72
N ALA A 85 -18.78 10.07 -5.77
CA ALA A 85 -19.41 9.24 -6.80
C ALA A 85 -19.15 9.74 -8.24
N THR A 86 -18.75 10.99 -8.39
CA THR A 86 -18.40 11.63 -9.67
C THR A 86 -16.93 11.54 -10.03
N THR A 87 -16.12 10.79 -9.26
CA THR A 87 -14.69 10.69 -9.54
C THR A 87 -14.42 10.00 -10.87
N ASP A 88 -13.44 10.52 -11.61
CA ASP A 88 -12.86 9.88 -12.80
C ASP A 88 -11.61 9.02 -12.48
N TYR A 89 -11.20 9.01 -11.21
CA TYR A 89 -9.99 8.29 -10.79
C TYR A 89 -10.04 6.79 -11.13
N PHE A 90 -11.24 6.20 -11.15
CA PHE A 90 -11.44 4.79 -11.51
C PHE A 90 -11.56 4.55 -13.02
N ALA A 91 -11.68 5.60 -13.83
CA ALA A 91 -11.76 5.44 -15.27
C ALA A 91 -10.53 4.69 -15.85
N PRO A 92 -10.71 3.89 -16.90
CA PRO A 92 -11.92 3.65 -17.67
C PRO A 92 -12.85 2.57 -17.07
N SER A 93 -12.55 2.01 -15.90
CA SER A 93 -13.44 1.06 -15.22
C SER A 93 -14.74 1.72 -14.79
N THR A 94 -15.85 1.00 -14.93
CA THR A 94 -17.18 1.39 -14.42
C THR A 94 -17.48 0.81 -13.03
N SER A 95 -16.51 0.07 -12.46
CA SER A 95 -16.63 -0.48 -11.11
C SER A 95 -16.65 0.63 -10.06
N GLY A 96 -17.46 0.49 -9.04
CA GLY A 96 -17.44 1.34 -7.85
C GLY A 96 -16.31 1.02 -6.86
N LEU A 97 -15.46 0.05 -7.21
CA LEU A 97 -14.33 -0.41 -6.38
C LEU A 97 -13.06 -0.44 -7.23
N MET A 98 -11.96 0.01 -6.65
CA MET A 98 -10.62 -0.21 -7.17
C MET A 98 -9.75 -0.81 -6.06
N ILE A 99 -8.97 -1.84 -6.39
CA ILE A 99 -8.05 -2.47 -5.45
C ILE A 99 -6.64 -1.97 -5.75
N ASN A 100 -5.95 -1.59 -4.68
CA ASN A 100 -4.52 -1.33 -4.71
C ASN A 100 -3.80 -2.57 -4.17
N TYR A 101 -2.91 -3.15 -4.98
CA TYR A 101 -2.04 -4.24 -4.56
C TYR A 101 -0.62 -3.73 -4.34
N ALA A 102 -0.06 -3.99 -3.18
CA ALA A 102 1.35 -3.75 -2.92
C ALA A 102 2.21 -4.73 -3.72
N VAL A 103 3.28 -4.22 -4.33
CA VAL A 103 4.29 -5.01 -5.06
C VAL A 103 5.67 -4.76 -4.46
N ASP A 104 6.52 -5.74 -4.51
CA ASP A 104 7.87 -5.68 -3.95
C ASP A 104 8.90 -5.05 -4.89
N ASP A 105 8.65 -5.11 -6.21
CA ASP A 105 9.49 -4.56 -7.28
C ASP A 105 8.63 -4.17 -8.48
N MET A 106 8.44 -2.86 -8.67
CA MET A 106 7.66 -2.31 -9.77
C MET A 106 8.28 -2.62 -11.14
N ASN A 107 9.60 -2.63 -11.26
CA ASN A 107 10.23 -2.91 -12.55
C ASN A 107 10.01 -4.37 -12.98
N ALA A 108 10.16 -5.31 -12.03
CA ALA A 108 9.88 -6.72 -12.28
C ALA A 108 8.39 -6.95 -12.61
N MET A 109 7.49 -6.26 -11.92
CA MET A 109 6.05 -6.33 -12.20
C MET A 109 5.75 -5.79 -13.61
N LEU A 110 6.27 -4.63 -13.99
CA LEU A 110 6.06 -4.04 -15.33
C LEU A 110 6.60 -4.94 -16.45
N ALA A 111 7.78 -5.56 -16.25
CA ALA A 111 8.33 -6.52 -17.19
C ALA A 111 7.42 -7.76 -17.35
N ARG A 112 6.85 -8.26 -16.26
CA ARG A 112 5.88 -9.37 -16.27
C ARG A 112 4.61 -8.99 -17.02
N LEU A 113 4.04 -7.82 -16.77
CA LEU A 113 2.85 -7.30 -17.45
C LEU A 113 3.09 -7.23 -18.97
N GLN A 114 4.23 -6.66 -19.36
CA GLN A 114 4.63 -6.58 -20.79
C GLN A 114 4.75 -7.96 -21.42
N ALA A 115 5.42 -8.91 -20.75
CA ALA A 115 5.56 -10.29 -21.26
C ALA A 115 4.22 -11.04 -21.39
N LYS A 116 3.21 -10.63 -20.60
CA LYS A 116 1.83 -11.17 -20.64
C LYS A 116 0.88 -10.37 -21.53
N GLY A 117 1.37 -9.34 -22.23
CA GLY A 117 0.55 -8.50 -23.12
C GLY A 117 -0.45 -7.59 -22.40
N VAL A 118 -0.22 -7.32 -21.11
CA VAL A 118 -1.08 -6.43 -20.33
C VAL A 118 -0.63 -4.98 -20.52
N THR A 119 -1.55 -4.12 -20.91
CA THR A 119 -1.29 -2.69 -21.11
C THR A 119 -1.30 -1.95 -19.78
N VAL A 120 -0.24 -1.20 -19.50
CA VAL A 120 -0.19 -0.23 -18.40
C VAL A 120 -0.89 1.05 -18.88
N ILE A 121 -1.99 1.42 -18.20
CA ILE A 121 -2.81 2.60 -18.54
C ILE A 121 -2.10 3.89 -18.16
N LYS A 122 -1.48 3.86 -16.97
CA LYS A 122 -0.78 5.00 -16.38
C LYS A 122 0.35 4.47 -15.49
N ARG A 123 1.40 5.28 -15.36
CA ARG A 123 2.51 5.04 -14.42
C ARG A 123 2.89 6.35 -13.74
N ASP A 124 3.25 6.28 -12.47
CA ASP A 124 3.81 7.39 -11.70
C ASP A 124 4.98 6.88 -10.85
N ASP A 125 6.20 7.32 -11.14
CA ASP A 125 7.42 6.96 -10.40
C ASP A 125 7.85 8.06 -9.40
N HIS A 126 7.10 9.15 -9.32
CA HIS A 126 7.51 10.35 -8.58
C HIS A 126 6.60 10.70 -7.40
N ASP A 127 5.55 9.90 -7.15
CA ASP A 127 4.68 10.12 -6.00
C ASP A 127 5.46 10.02 -4.68
N PRO A 128 5.21 10.91 -3.71
CA PRO A 128 5.89 10.89 -2.41
C PRO A 128 5.69 9.60 -1.62
N ASN A 129 4.62 8.84 -1.89
CA ASN A 129 4.29 7.60 -1.19
C ASN A 129 4.91 6.35 -1.84
N GLY A 130 5.49 6.47 -3.05
CA GLY A 130 6.09 5.35 -3.77
C GLY A 130 5.88 5.42 -5.26
N ARG A 131 5.95 4.27 -5.91
CA ARG A 131 5.76 4.14 -7.35
C ARG A 131 4.42 3.47 -7.62
N PHE A 132 3.70 3.96 -8.62
CA PHE A 132 2.38 3.47 -8.97
C PHE A 132 2.29 3.09 -10.44
N ALA A 133 1.47 2.07 -10.72
CA ALA A 133 1.04 1.73 -12.07
C ALA A 133 -0.42 1.31 -12.06
N TRP A 134 -1.14 1.57 -13.15
CA TRP A 134 -2.55 1.21 -13.28
C TRP A 134 -2.76 0.34 -14.51
N ILE A 135 -3.55 -0.71 -14.35
CA ILE A 135 -3.93 -1.66 -15.39
C ILE A 135 -5.43 -1.93 -15.34
N LEU A 136 -5.94 -2.64 -16.35
CA LEU A 136 -7.25 -3.29 -16.29
C LEU A 136 -7.05 -4.80 -16.19
N ASP A 137 -7.86 -5.45 -15.38
CA ASP A 137 -8.02 -6.89 -15.42
C ASP A 137 -8.89 -7.31 -16.64
N PRO A 138 -9.01 -8.61 -16.96
CA PRO A 138 -9.81 -9.08 -18.10
C PRO A 138 -11.30 -8.74 -18.05
N GLU A 139 -11.82 -8.41 -16.86
CA GLU A 139 -13.22 -8.01 -16.67
C GLU A 139 -13.42 -6.48 -16.65
N GLY A 140 -12.36 -5.72 -16.90
CA GLY A 140 -12.39 -4.26 -16.97
C GLY A 140 -12.32 -3.57 -15.59
N ASN A 141 -11.96 -4.29 -14.53
CA ASN A 141 -11.72 -3.66 -13.25
C ASN A 141 -10.36 -2.96 -13.28
N LYS A 142 -10.32 -1.69 -12.85
CA LYS A 142 -9.05 -0.99 -12.69
C LYS A 142 -8.35 -1.50 -11.45
N VAL A 143 -7.08 -1.83 -11.62
CA VAL A 143 -6.18 -2.29 -10.57
C VAL A 143 -5.05 -1.27 -10.45
N GLU A 144 -4.77 -0.85 -9.24
CA GLU A 144 -3.61 -0.03 -8.89
C GLU A 144 -2.53 -0.93 -8.29
N LEU A 145 -1.31 -0.80 -8.78
CA LEU A 145 -0.12 -1.48 -8.28
C LEU A 145 0.74 -0.44 -7.57
N TRP A 146 1.22 -0.76 -6.37
CA TRP A 146 1.96 0.18 -5.54
C TRP A 146 3.24 -0.47 -4.97
N GLU A 147 4.38 0.08 -5.33
CA GLU A 147 5.64 -0.18 -4.64
C GLU A 147 5.87 0.92 -3.62
N PRO A 148 5.72 0.65 -2.31
CA PRO A 148 5.85 1.67 -1.28
C PRO A 148 7.29 2.23 -1.22
N LYS A 149 7.39 3.53 -0.99
CA LYS A 149 8.66 4.17 -0.67
C LYS A 149 9.12 3.72 0.72
N ARG A 150 10.41 3.44 0.85
CA ARG A 150 11.05 2.98 2.08
C ARG A 150 11.98 4.04 2.63
#